data_6e76c0047e174c28100ad4866c9b056c
#
_entry.id   6e76c0047e174c28100ad4866c9b056c
#
_cell.length_a   1.000
_cell.length_b   1.000
_cell.length_c   1.000
_cell.angle_alpha   90.00
_cell.angle_beta   90.00
_cell.angle_gamma   90.00
#
_symmetry.space_group_name_H-M   'P 1'
#
loop_
_entity.id
_entity.type
_entity.pdbx_description
1 polymer ?
#
loop_
_entity_poly.entity_id
_entity_poly.type
_entity_poly.pdbx_seq_one_letter_code
_entity_poly.pdbx_strand_id
1 'polypeptide(L)'
;MPEKSQKTKRTTLLRLAGVCGILGSILPLGMVLSATFLSSWFSWNVNALSELGVGEQAALFNSAVLIGGALNLFFALGLRQYLCNGKLVSAGIVLIMVSSLSLALVGVFTISYLVLHGIVAFGYFVLAPAGFLLIGFGTKERAT
;
A
#
# COMPACT_ATOMS: atom_id res chain seq x y z
N MET A 1 -1.10 37.73 -1.22
CA MET A 1 -2.17 36.80 -1.67
C MET A 1 -1.71 35.42 -2.14
N PRO A 2 -0.53 35.17 -2.75
CA PRO A 2 -0.10 33.83 -3.18
C PRO A 2 0.19 32.85 -2.04
N GLU A 3 0.72 33.31 -0.92
CA GLU A 3 1.12 32.46 0.22
C GLU A 3 -0.06 31.74 0.91
N LYS A 4 -1.18 32.45 1.11
CA LYS A 4 -2.42 31.87 1.67
C LYS A 4 -2.97 30.74 0.78
N SER A 5 -2.90 30.92 -0.55
CA SER A 5 -3.35 29.91 -1.52
C SER A 5 -2.47 28.65 -1.50
N GLN A 6 -1.16 28.81 -1.41
CA GLN A 6 -0.23 27.67 -1.32
C GLN A 6 -0.39 26.90 -0.01
N LYS A 7 -0.56 27.58 1.12
CA LYS A 7 -0.79 26.94 2.43
C LYS A 7 -2.09 26.12 2.42
N THR A 8 -3.16 26.67 1.85
CA THR A 8 -4.45 25.96 1.73
C THR A 8 -4.32 24.70 0.87
N LYS A 9 -3.68 24.80 -0.31
CA LYS A 9 -3.45 23.63 -1.19
C LYS A 9 -2.65 22.54 -0.49
N ARG A 10 -1.58 22.89 0.23
CA ARG A 10 -0.75 21.92 0.97
C ARG A 10 -1.56 21.21 2.05
N THR A 11 -2.38 21.93 2.81
CA THR A 11 -3.22 21.34 3.87
C THR A 11 -4.26 20.37 3.27
N THR A 12 -4.88 20.73 2.13
CA THR A 12 -5.84 19.86 1.45
C THR A 12 -5.18 18.58 0.95
N LEU A 13 -4.00 18.68 0.33
CA LEU A 13 -3.26 17.50 -0.13
C LEU A 13 -2.89 16.54 1.01
N LEU A 14 -2.47 17.09 2.15
CA LEU A 14 -2.14 16.28 3.34
C LEU A 14 -3.37 15.56 3.90
N ARG A 15 -4.53 16.23 3.94
CA ARG A 15 -5.78 15.61 4.37
C ARG A 15 -6.20 14.48 3.42
N LEU A 16 -6.14 14.73 2.12
CA LEU A 16 -6.45 13.71 1.10
C LEU A 16 -5.51 12.51 1.22
N ALA A 17 -4.22 12.74 1.39
CA ALA A 17 -3.24 11.67 1.60
C ALA A 17 -3.54 10.86 2.87
N GLY A 18 -3.90 11.51 3.98
CA GLY A 18 -4.31 10.83 5.20
C GLY A 18 -5.56 9.95 5.00
N VAL A 19 -6.56 10.47 4.30
CA VAL A 19 -7.76 9.69 3.92
C VAL A 19 -7.39 8.49 3.05
N CYS A 20 -6.50 8.69 2.04
CA CYS A 20 -6.01 7.59 1.22
C CYS A 20 -5.29 6.52 2.05
N GLY A 21 -4.51 6.90 3.06
CA GLY A 21 -3.85 5.94 3.96
C GLY A 21 -4.84 5.10 4.76
N ILE A 22 -5.88 5.73 5.32
CA ILE A 22 -6.94 5.03 6.07
C ILE A 22 -7.73 4.10 5.14
N LEU A 23 -8.22 4.63 4.01
CA LEU A 23 -9.00 3.84 3.05
C LEU A 23 -8.15 2.74 2.40
N GLY A 24 -6.88 3.02 2.12
CA GLY A 24 -5.93 2.05 1.56
C GLY A 24 -5.61 0.88 2.47
N SER A 25 -5.88 1.02 3.78
CA SER A 25 -5.73 -0.07 4.74
C SER A 25 -7.05 -0.82 4.97
N ILE A 26 -8.15 -0.10 5.18
CA ILE A 26 -9.44 -0.69 5.61
C ILE A 26 -10.18 -1.32 4.42
N LEU A 27 -10.27 -0.62 3.30
CA LEU A 27 -11.07 -1.06 2.16
C LEU A 27 -10.53 -2.36 1.53
N PRO A 28 -9.22 -2.47 1.19
CA PRO A 28 -8.68 -3.71 0.64
C PRO A 28 -8.81 -4.89 1.61
N LEU A 29 -8.58 -4.65 2.90
CA LEU A 29 -8.74 -5.68 3.92
C LEU A 29 -10.19 -6.21 3.96
N GLY A 30 -11.17 -5.31 3.97
CA GLY A 30 -12.58 -5.68 3.92
C GLY A 30 -12.94 -6.46 2.65
N MET A 31 -12.44 -6.02 1.49
CA MET A 31 -12.68 -6.71 0.22
C MET A 31 -12.04 -8.10 0.18
N VAL A 32 -10.80 -8.24 0.66
CA VAL A 32 -10.11 -9.55 0.73
C VAL A 32 -10.84 -10.49 1.68
N LEU A 33 -11.24 -10.04 2.87
CA LEU A 33 -12.02 -10.84 3.79
C LEU A 33 -13.37 -11.23 3.19
N SER A 34 -14.04 -10.33 2.50
CA SER A 34 -15.28 -10.66 1.78
C SER A 34 -15.04 -11.73 0.71
N ALA A 35 -13.93 -11.67 -0.03
CA ALA A 35 -13.59 -12.69 -1.01
C ALA A 35 -13.38 -14.07 -0.36
N THR A 36 -12.75 -14.15 0.83
CA THR A 36 -12.60 -15.42 1.55
C THR A 36 -13.95 -15.99 1.99
N PHE A 37 -14.87 -15.17 2.52
CA PHE A 37 -16.19 -15.59 2.95
C PHE A 37 -17.08 -16.06 1.79
N LEU A 38 -16.94 -15.43 0.62
CA LEU A 38 -17.70 -15.76 -0.58
C LEU A 38 -17.14 -17.00 -1.33
N SER A 39 -15.93 -17.45 -0.98
CA SER A 39 -15.27 -18.61 -1.61
C SER A 39 -15.43 -19.84 -0.74
N SER A 40 -16.44 -20.67 -1.03
CA SER A 40 -16.73 -21.89 -0.26
C SER A 40 -15.58 -22.93 -0.25
N TRP A 41 -14.70 -22.87 -1.23
CA TRP A 41 -13.52 -23.72 -1.35
C TRP A 41 -12.32 -23.23 -0.54
N PHE A 42 -12.31 -21.95 -0.08
CA PHE A 42 -11.17 -21.35 0.59
C PHE A 42 -11.04 -21.84 2.04
N SER A 43 -9.86 -22.27 2.39
CA SER A 43 -9.50 -22.70 3.75
C SER A 43 -8.21 -22.00 4.20
N TRP A 44 -8.27 -21.31 5.32
CA TRP A 44 -7.11 -20.61 5.92
C TRP A 44 -5.92 -21.54 6.24
N ASN A 45 -6.17 -22.85 6.43
CA ASN A 45 -5.13 -23.81 6.77
C ASN A 45 -4.42 -24.39 5.54
N VAL A 46 -4.97 -24.20 4.34
CA VAL A 46 -4.50 -24.90 3.12
C VAL A 46 -4.17 -23.92 2.01
N ASN A 47 -5.00 -22.86 1.84
CA ASN A 47 -4.91 -21.98 0.69
C ASN A 47 -4.14 -20.70 0.99
N ALA A 48 -3.39 -20.22 0.02
CA ALA A 48 -2.84 -18.85 0.04
C ALA A 48 -3.91 -17.84 -0.39
N LEU A 49 -3.92 -16.65 0.20
CA LEU A 49 -4.86 -15.58 -0.17
C LEU A 49 -4.80 -15.23 -1.66
N SER A 50 -3.62 -15.32 -2.27
CA SER A 50 -3.42 -15.04 -3.70
C SER A 50 -4.15 -16.03 -4.64
N GLU A 51 -4.57 -17.20 -4.15
CA GLU A 51 -5.39 -18.13 -4.91
C GLU A 51 -6.79 -17.57 -5.20
N LEU A 52 -7.29 -16.68 -4.34
CA LEU A 52 -8.52 -15.94 -4.60
C LEU A 52 -8.45 -15.07 -5.86
N GLY A 53 -7.23 -14.71 -6.29
CA GLY A 53 -7.00 -13.90 -7.49
C GLY A 53 -7.20 -14.64 -8.81
N VAL A 54 -7.53 -15.94 -8.81
CA VAL A 54 -7.77 -16.75 -10.02
C VAL A 54 -9.09 -17.52 -9.99
N GLY A 55 -9.84 -17.46 -8.90
CA GLY A 55 -11.14 -18.12 -8.75
C GLY A 55 -12.33 -17.24 -9.09
N GLU A 56 -13.52 -17.64 -8.66
CA GLU A 56 -14.78 -16.91 -8.87
C GLU A 56 -14.75 -15.49 -8.28
N GLN A 57 -14.00 -15.29 -7.19
CA GLN A 57 -13.85 -14.00 -6.52
C GLN A 57 -12.61 -13.21 -6.99
N ALA A 58 -11.99 -13.60 -8.12
CA ALA A 58 -10.78 -12.99 -8.65
C ALA A 58 -10.94 -11.46 -8.86
N ALA A 59 -12.07 -11.02 -9.39
CA ALA A 59 -12.33 -9.60 -9.59
C ALA A 59 -12.31 -8.83 -8.27
N LEU A 60 -12.91 -9.39 -7.21
CA LEU A 60 -12.96 -8.76 -5.89
C LEU A 60 -11.57 -8.69 -5.24
N PHE A 61 -10.83 -9.80 -5.22
CA PHE A 61 -9.49 -9.87 -4.65
C PHE A 61 -8.49 -8.98 -5.42
N ASN A 62 -8.43 -9.11 -6.75
CA ASN A 62 -7.48 -8.35 -7.58
C ASN A 62 -7.76 -6.84 -7.53
N SER A 63 -9.04 -6.44 -7.53
CA SER A 63 -9.42 -5.04 -7.33
C SER A 63 -9.03 -4.52 -5.94
N ALA A 64 -9.16 -5.33 -4.90
CA ALA A 64 -8.77 -4.96 -3.54
C ALA A 64 -7.29 -4.57 -3.46
N VAL A 65 -6.39 -5.43 -3.95
CA VAL A 65 -4.94 -5.18 -3.88
C VAL A 65 -4.51 -4.06 -4.84
N LEU A 66 -5.16 -3.92 -6.00
CA LEU A 66 -4.91 -2.83 -6.94
C LEU A 66 -5.29 -1.48 -6.33
N ILE A 67 -6.51 -1.36 -5.79
CA ILE A 67 -7.01 -0.15 -5.13
C ILE A 67 -6.15 0.16 -3.88
N GLY A 68 -5.83 -0.85 -3.09
CA GLY A 68 -4.97 -0.70 -1.92
C GLY A 68 -3.60 -0.16 -2.27
N GLY A 69 -2.95 -0.71 -3.30
CA GLY A 69 -1.68 -0.23 -3.80
C GLY A 69 -1.76 1.22 -4.30
N ALA A 70 -2.78 1.57 -5.08
CA ALA A 70 -2.98 2.94 -5.55
C ALA A 70 -3.19 3.93 -4.40
N LEU A 71 -4.07 3.63 -3.44
CA LEU A 71 -4.34 4.49 -2.29
C LEU A 71 -3.09 4.65 -1.39
N ASN A 72 -2.34 3.57 -1.15
CA ASN A 72 -1.10 3.63 -0.39
C ASN A 72 -0.01 4.43 -1.10
N LEU A 73 0.04 4.41 -2.44
CA LEU A 73 0.94 5.27 -3.21
C LEU A 73 0.60 6.75 -3.02
N PHE A 74 -0.69 7.14 -3.10
CA PHE A 74 -1.11 8.51 -2.81
C PHE A 74 -0.81 8.92 -1.37
N PHE A 75 -0.99 8.03 -0.41
CA PHE A 75 -0.56 8.27 0.97
C PHE A 75 0.94 8.53 1.07
N ALA A 76 1.79 7.70 0.44
CA ALA A 76 3.25 7.86 0.45
C ALA A 76 3.70 9.18 -0.20
N LEU A 77 3.04 9.61 -1.28
CA LEU A 77 3.28 10.92 -1.91
C LEU A 77 2.98 12.08 -0.95
N GLY A 78 1.88 11.99 -0.21
CA GLY A 78 1.55 12.99 0.83
C GLY A 78 2.54 12.95 1.99
N LEU A 79 2.93 11.77 2.43
CA LEU A 79 3.92 11.57 3.50
C LEU A 79 5.27 12.21 3.13
N ARG A 80 5.69 12.11 1.86
CA ARG A 80 6.88 12.78 1.35
C ARG A 80 6.82 14.29 1.50
N GLN A 81 5.66 14.90 1.30
CA GLN A 81 5.49 16.35 1.46
C GLN A 81 5.49 16.80 2.93
N TYR A 82 5.13 15.90 3.84
CA TYR A 82 5.07 16.17 5.27
C TYR A 82 6.40 15.92 5.98
N LEU A 83 7.06 14.80 5.69
CA LEU A 83 8.26 14.32 6.39
C LEU A 83 9.57 14.65 5.66
N CYS A 84 9.57 15.59 4.74
CA CYS A 84 10.62 15.90 3.74
C CYS A 84 12.05 16.19 4.24
N ASN A 85 12.55 15.64 5.32
CA ASN A 85 13.87 15.97 5.82
C ASN A 85 14.62 14.77 6.40
N GLY A 86 15.64 14.25 5.73
CA GLY A 86 16.58 13.25 6.16
C GLY A 86 16.67 12.07 5.20
N LYS A 87 17.88 11.55 5.07
CA LYS A 87 18.18 10.47 4.13
C LYS A 87 17.39 9.20 4.45
N LEU A 88 17.30 8.82 5.74
CA LEU A 88 16.56 7.63 6.19
C LEU A 88 15.06 7.77 5.93
N VAL A 89 14.46 8.91 6.28
CA VAL A 89 13.03 9.18 6.02
C VAL A 89 12.73 9.14 4.52
N SER A 90 13.58 9.80 3.71
CA SER A 90 13.40 9.79 2.26
C SER A 90 13.52 8.40 1.65
N ALA A 91 14.52 7.61 2.08
CA ALA A 91 14.68 6.22 1.66
C ALA A 91 13.46 5.37 2.06
N GLY A 92 12.99 5.51 3.30
CA GLY A 92 11.80 4.81 3.79
C GLY A 92 10.55 5.13 2.97
N ILE A 93 10.33 6.41 2.62
CA ILE A 93 9.19 6.80 1.78
C ILE A 93 9.30 6.20 0.37
N VAL A 94 10.50 6.18 -0.22
CA VAL A 94 10.72 5.53 -1.53
C VAL A 94 10.39 4.05 -1.46
N LEU A 95 10.82 3.34 -0.39
CA LEU A 95 10.48 1.93 -0.21
C LEU A 95 8.95 1.72 -0.09
N ILE A 96 8.22 2.59 0.62
CA ILE A 96 6.76 2.51 0.70
C ILE A 96 6.13 2.77 -0.68
N MET A 97 6.64 3.72 -1.47
CA MET A 97 6.13 3.95 -2.82
C MET A 97 6.33 2.73 -3.73
N VAL A 98 7.51 2.12 -3.70
CA VAL A 98 7.82 0.91 -4.48
C VAL A 98 6.96 -0.26 -3.99
N SER A 99 6.80 -0.45 -2.68
CA SER A 99 5.93 -1.49 -2.13
C SER A 99 4.46 -1.31 -2.52
N SER A 100 3.99 -0.06 -2.56
CA SER A 100 2.61 0.25 -2.99
C SER A 100 2.38 -0.12 -4.46
N LEU A 101 3.35 0.16 -5.33
CA LEU A 101 3.32 -0.29 -6.72
C LEU A 101 3.37 -1.82 -6.80
N SER A 102 4.22 -2.47 -6.00
CA SER A 102 4.28 -3.94 -5.92
C SER A 102 2.93 -4.54 -5.52
N LEU A 103 2.25 -3.97 -4.51
CA LEU A 103 0.91 -4.40 -4.11
C LEU A 103 -0.11 -4.26 -5.25
N ALA A 104 -0.12 -3.14 -5.96
CA ALA A 104 -1.01 -2.98 -7.12
C ALA A 104 -0.73 -4.02 -8.21
N LEU A 105 0.54 -4.33 -8.46
CA LEU A 105 0.97 -5.32 -9.45
C LEU A 105 0.64 -6.76 -9.05
N VAL A 106 0.46 -7.06 -7.74
CA VAL A 106 -0.07 -8.36 -7.30
C VAL A 106 -1.46 -8.64 -7.89
N GLY A 107 -2.30 -7.60 -8.01
CA GLY A 107 -3.62 -7.72 -8.63
C GLY A 107 -3.60 -7.87 -10.16
N VAL A 108 -2.48 -7.48 -10.79
CA VAL A 108 -2.27 -7.62 -12.24
C VAL A 108 -1.61 -8.96 -12.57
N PHE A 109 -0.52 -9.25 -11.89
CA PHE A 109 0.20 -10.52 -11.99
C PHE A 109 -0.36 -11.50 -10.97
N THR A 110 -1.45 -12.16 -11.32
CA THR A 110 -2.08 -13.19 -10.46
C THR A 110 -1.14 -14.38 -10.26
N ILE A 111 -1.48 -15.29 -9.35
CA ILE A 111 -0.70 -16.50 -9.07
C ILE A 111 -0.46 -17.38 -10.31
N SER A 112 -1.26 -17.21 -11.37
CA SER A 112 -1.04 -17.87 -12.67
C SER A 112 0.31 -17.47 -13.30
N TYR A 113 0.82 -16.29 -12.99
CA TYR A 113 2.15 -15.82 -13.38
C TYR A 113 3.16 -16.03 -12.26
N LEU A 114 3.32 -17.25 -11.78
CA LEU A 114 4.00 -17.64 -10.54
C LEU A 114 5.27 -16.83 -10.21
N VAL A 115 6.19 -16.68 -11.17
CA VAL A 115 7.46 -15.97 -10.96
C VAL A 115 7.23 -14.46 -10.75
N LEU A 116 6.47 -13.81 -11.64
CA LEU A 116 6.19 -12.37 -11.54
C LEU A 116 5.37 -12.06 -10.30
N HIS A 117 4.35 -12.87 -10.01
CA HIS A 117 3.57 -12.78 -8.79
C HIS A 117 4.47 -12.87 -7.55
N GLY A 118 5.34 -13.85 -7.50
CA GLY A 118 6.27 -14.03 -6.39
C GLY A 118 7.19 -12.82 -6.18
N ILE A 119 7.73 -12.24 -7.27
CA ILE A 119 8.59 -11.05 -7.19
C ILE A 119 7.82 -9.85 -6.63
N VAL A 120 6.62 -9.55 -7.15
CA VAL A 120 5.86 -8.37 -6.69
C VAL A 120 5.29 -8.58 -5.29
N ALA A 121 4.82 -9.78 -4.94
CA ALA A 121 4.35 -10.10 -3.60
C ALA A 121 5.48 -9.99 -2.57
N PHE A 122 6.65 -10.59 -2.84
CA PHE A 122 7.82 -10.48 -1.98
C PHE A 122 8.27 -9.01 -1.84
N GLY A 123 8.28 -8.26 -2.94
CA GLY A 123 8.58 -6.83 -2.94
C GLY A 123 7.67 -6.07 -1.97
N TYR A 124 6.36 -6.31 -2.01
CA TYR A 124 5.41 -5.67 -1.08
C TYR A 124 5.72 -6.04 0.38
N PHE A 125 5.81 -7.32 0.70
CA PHE A 125 5.97 -7.80 2.08
C PHE A 125 7.31 -7.43 2.72
N VAL A 126 8.36 -7.21 1.93
CA VAL A 126 9.67 -6.80 2.44
C VAL A 126 9.82 -5.28 2.49
N LEU A 127 9.45 -4.59 1.40
CA LEU A 127 9.72 -3.15 1.29
C LEU A 127 8.79 -2.31 2.16
N ALA A 128 7.53 -2.72 2.37
CA ALA A 128 6.61 -1.95 3.21
C ALA A 128 7.09 -1.86 4.67
N PRO A 129 7.34 -2.98 5.39
CA PRO A 129 7.83 -2.89 6.76
C PRO A 129 9.22 -2.24 6.85
N ALA A 130 10.14 -2.52 5.92
CA ALA A 130 11.44 -1.87 5.87
C ALA A 130 11.31 -0.34 5.72
N GLY A 131 10.39 0.12 4.86
CA GLY A 131 10.11 1.54 4.68
C GLY A 131 9.59 2.21 5.95
N PHE A 132 8.63 1.60 6.64
CA PHE A 132 8.13 2.13 7.92
C PHE A 132 9.18 2.15 9.01
N LEU A 133 10.03 1.13 9.10
CA LEU A 133 11.15 1.11 10.05
C LEU A 133 12.13 2.25 9.79
N LEU A 134 12.54 2.48 8.54
CA LEU A 134 13.45 3.58 8.20
C LEU A 134 12.84 4.95 8.53
N ILE A 135 11.54 5.15 8.30
CA ILE A 135 10.86 6.38 8.69
C ILE A 135 10.85 6.53 10.21
N GLY A 136 10.53 5.46 10.95
CA GLY A 136 10.51 5.46 12.41
C GLY A 136 11.86 5.84 13.01
N PHE A 137 12.95 5.23 12.55
CA PHE A 137 14.30 5.57 13.00
C PHE A 137 14.70 6.98 12.60
N GLY A 138 14.48 7.38 11.36
CA GLY A 138 14.86 8.71 10.87
C GLY A 138 14.06 9.86 11.48
N THR A 139 12.86 9.63 12.01
CA THR A 139 12.09 10.62 12.76
C THR A 139 12.54 10.71 14.22
N LYS A 140 12.95 9.59 14.84
CA LYS A 140 13.45 9.54 16.21
C LYS A 140 14.77 10.32 16.36
N GLU A 141 15.71 10.17 15.42
CA GLU A 141 17.01 10.90 15.42
C GLU A 141 16.87 12.44 15.44
N ARG A 142 15.69 12.96 15.18
CA ARG A 142 15.42 14.41 15.15
C ARG A 142 14.73 14.93 16.40
N ALA A 143 14.15 14.02 17.17
CA ALA A 143 13.47 14.37 18.41
C ALA A 143 14.44 14.40 19.61
N THR A 144 15.65 13.88 19.43
CA THR A 144 16.78 13.93 20.37
C THR A 144 17.78 15.00 19.96
#